data_d48ae2992bd934a86d6705c43a3e3678
#
_entry.id   d48ae2992bd934a86d6705c43a3e3678
#
_cell.length_a   1.000
_cell.length_b   1.000
_cell.length_c   1.000
_cell.angle_alpha   90.00
_cell.angle_beta   90.00
_cell.angle_gamma   90.00
#
_symmetry.space_group_name_H-M   'P 1'
#
loop_
_entity.id
_entity.type
_entity.pdbx_description
1 polymer ?
#
loop_
_entity_poly.entity_id
_entity_poly.type
_entity_poly.pdbx_seq_one_letter_code
_entity_poly.pdbx_strand_id
1 'polypeptide(L)'
;ACGKLLGLNADELVSALGMAGTQSFGRWAFLGDGGTCKVLHPARAVVNGLDAAFLAKAGMTGPEHILEAEDGGLLAAMSDTGDIAKVSKGLGTDWEILHMDMKPYPCCRSAHCAIDCSLKLRDSILEKIGKEYDHKTLEEERKRLTEAIREIEIKTYEVGFKQCSVRDG
;
A
#
# COMPACT_ATOMS: atom_id res chain seq x y z
N ALA A 1 -5.06 13.29 -12.76
CA ALA A 1 -6.48 13.62 -12.59
C ALA A 1 -6.71 15.13 -12.55
N CYS A 2 -6.09 15.87 -11.60
CA CYS A 2 -6.32 17.32 -11.41
C CYS A 2 -6.05 18.16 -12.66
N GLY A 3 -4.93 17.90 -13.36
CA GLY A 3 -4.62 18.62 -14.60
C GLY A 3 -5.72 18.46 -15.67
N LYS A 4 -6.31 17.27 -15.79
CA LYS A 4 -7.44 17.04 -16.71
C LYS A 4 -8.66 17.87 -16.32
N LEU A 5 -8.99 17.93 -15.02
CA LEU A 5 -10.13 18.69 -14.51
C LEU A 5 -9.94 20.19 -14.64
N LEU A 6 -8.69 20.69 -14.51
CA LEU A 6 -8.33 22.08 -14.69
C LEU A 6 -8.20 22.50 -16.16
N GLY A 7 -8.31 21.55 -17.11
CA GLY A 7 -8.15 21.80 -18.55
C GLY A 7 -6.74 22.22 -18.92
N LEU A 8 -5.71 21.63 -18.29
CA LEU A 8 -4.32 21.86 -18.65
C LEU A 8 -4.07 21.36 -20.08
N ASN A 9 -3.33 22.13 -20.87
CA ASN A 9 -2.77 21.69 -22.15
C ASN A 9 -1.61 20.71 -21.94
N ALA A 10 -1.01 20.20 -23.02
CA ALA A 10 0.03 19.17 -22.95
C ALA A 10 1.28 19.67 -22.21
N ASP A 11 1.74 20.87 -22.50
CA ASP A 11 2.96 21.45 -21.90
C ASP A 11 2.76 21.75 -20.42
N GLU A 12 1.60 22.32 -20.05
CA GLU A 12 1.19 22.52 -18.66
C GLU A 12 1.11 21.18 -17.91
N LEU A 13 0.59 20.12 -18.58
CA LEU A 13 0.47 18.80 -17.94
C LEU A 13 1.84 18.14 -17.75
N VAL A 14 2.76 18.27 -18.70
CA VAL A 14 4.16 17.82 -18.56
C VAL A 14 4.81 18.53 -17.37
N SER A 15 4.67 19.86 -17.29
CA SER A 15 5.19 20.65 -16.18
C SER A 15 4.59 20.22 -14.83
N ALA A 16 3.27 19.96 -14.77
CA ALA A 16 2.61 19.48 -13.57
C ALA A 16 3.13 18.10 -13.13
N LEU A 17 3.30 17.17 -14.07
CA LEU A 17 3.87 15.84 -13.80
C LEU A 17 5.33 15.95 -13.34
N GLY A 18 6.12 16.79 -13.96
CA GLY A 18 7.50 17.07 -13.57
C GLY A 18 7.59 17.59 -12.14
N MET A 19 6.82 18.64 -11.81
CA MET A 19 6.77 19.17 -10.44
C MET A 19 6.28 18.16 -9.41
N ALA A 20 5.26 17.37 -9.73
CA ALA A 20 4.79 16.31 -8.83
C ALA A 20 5.86 15.23 -8.64
N GLY A 21 6.58 14.86 -9.70
CA GLY A 21 7.66 13.88 -9.67
C GLY A 21 8.84 14.30 -8.79
N THR A 22 9.24 15.56 -8.84
CA THR A 22 10.34 16.08 -7.97
C THR A 22 10.00 16.03 -6.48
N GLN A 23 8.74 15.93 -6.14
CA GLN A 23 8.23 15.86 -4.76
C GLN A 23 7.88 14.44 -4.33
N SER A 24 8.20 13.43 -5.12
CA SER A 24 7.91 12.04 -4.80
C SER A 24 8.79 11.55 -3.67
N PHE A 25 8.18 11.10 -2.58
CA PHE A 25 8.87 10.58 -1.39
C PHE A 25 7.97 9.61 -0.62
N GLY A 26 8.53 9.01 0.42
CA GLY A 26 7.84 8.04 1.28
C GLY A 26 8.75 6.87 1.58
N ARG A 27 9.46 6.91 2.71
CA ARG A 27 10.41 5.86 3.09
C ARG A 27 9.76 4.86 4.02
N TRP A 28 10.26 3.62 4.04
CA TRP A 28 9.66 2.48 4.75
C TRP A 28 10.21 2.27 6.15
N ALA A 29 11.09 3.15 6.64
CA ALA A 29 11.71 2.99 7.95
C ALA A 29 10.70 2.85 9.11
N PHE A 30 9.50 3.42 8.96
CA PHE A 30 8.42 3.28 9.93
C PHE A 30 7.98 1.83 10.21
N LEU A 31 8.31 0.86 9.34
CA LEU A 31 8.01 -0.55 9.58
C LEU A 31 8.83 -1.14 10.71
N GLY A 32 10.03 -0.61 10.96
CA GLY A 32 10.95 -1.13 11.99
C GLY A 32 10.49 -0.85 13.41
N ASP A 33 9.81 0.27 13.62
CA ASP A 33 9.41 0.80 14.92
C ASP A 33 7.89 1.00 15.07
N GLY A 34 7.11 0.52 14.08
CA GLY A 34 5.65 0.59 14.13
C GLY A 34 5.08 2.01 14.01
N GLY A 35 5.81 2.93 13.40
CA GLY A 35 5.38 4.31 13.24
C GLY A 35 4.06 4.45 12.46
N THR A 36 3.18 5.34 12.89
CA THR A 36 1.85 5.55 12.29
C THR A 36 1.85 6.47 11.06
N CYS A 37 3.01 6.98 10.65
CA CYS A 37 3.14 7.98 9.59
C CYS A 37 2.85 7.48 8.16
N LYS A 38 2.66 6.18 7.95
CA LYS A 38 2.35 5.61 6.63
C LYS A 38 1.20 6.33 5.91
N VAL A 39 0.18 6.73 6.64
CA VAL A 39 -1.01 7.41 6.08
C VAL A 39 -0.72 8.80 5.52
N LEU A 40 0.41 9.42 5.92
CA LEU A 40 0.85 10.70 5.37
C LEU A 40 1.31 10.59 3.92
N HIS A 41 1.84 9.45 3.49
CA HIS A 41 2.39 9.31 2.14
C HIS A 41 1.34 9.53 1.05
N PRO A 42 0.20 8.79 1.03
CA PRO A 42 -0.84 9.05 0.04
C PRO A 42 -1.50 10.42 0.21
N ALA A 43 -1.64 10.92 1.44
CA ALA A 43 -2.21 12.25 1.67
C ALA A 43 -1.31 13.34 1.06
N ARG A 44 0.01 13.26 1.26
CA ARG A 44 0.96 14.21 0.66
C ARG A 44 1.04 14.07 -0.85
N ALA A 45 0.97 12.86 -1.40
CA ALA A 45 0.94 12.66 -2.84
C ALA A 45 -0.26 13.38 -3.49
N VAL A 46 -1.43 13.35 -2.84
CA VAL A 46 -2.62 14.11 -3.30
C VAL A 46 -2.36 15.62 -3.25
N VAL A 47 -1.88 16.15 -2.13
CA VAL A 47 -1.59 17.58 -1.97
C VAL A 47 -0.56 18.03 -3.00
N ASN A 48 0.56 17.33 -3.12
CA ASN A 48 1.64 17.68 -4.06
C ASN A 48 1.15 17.64 -5.53
N GLY A 49 0.30 16.67 -5.87
CA GLY A 49 -0.29 16.58 -7.20
C GLY A 49 -1.29 17.70 -7.51
N LEU A 50 -2.06 18.16 -6.49
CA LEU A 50 -2.94 19.32 -6.62
C LEU A 50 -2.13 20.60 -6.81
N ASP A 51 -1.16 20.86 -5.93
CA ASP A 51 -0.30 22.04 -5.98
C ASP A 51 0.44 22.12 -7.32
N ALA A 52 1.03 21.02 -7.79
CA ALA A 52 1.69 20.94 -9.08
C ALA A 52 0.77 21.31 -10.25
N ALA A 53 -0.50 20.85 -10.22
CA ALA A 53 -1.45 21.18 -11.26
C ALA A 53 -1.86 22.67 -11.25
N PHE A 54 -2.08 23.25 -10.07
CA PHE A 54 -2.38 24.69 -9.95
C PHE A 54 -1.20 25.57 -10.32
N LEU A 55 0.01 25.18 -9.91
CA LEU A 55 1.25 25.92 -10.24
C LEU A 55 1.51 25.89 -11.74
N ALA A 56 1.34 24.74 -12.39
CA ALA A 56 1.45 24.64 -13.85
C ALA A 56 0.41 25.51 -14.56
N LYS A 57 -0.83 25.55 -14.08
CA LYS A 57 -1.88 26.44 -14.58
C LYS A 57 -1.51 27.92 -14.45
N ALA A 58 -0.75 28.26 -13.41
CA ALA A 58 -0.24 29.60 -13.18
C ALA A 58 1.05 29.92 -13.97
N GLY A 59 1.55 28.97 -14.79
CA GLY A 59 2.72 29.18 -15.66
C GLY A 59 4.06 28.72 -15.06
N MET A 60 4.05 28.01 -13.90
CA MET A 60 5.28 27.42 -13.37
C MET A 60 5.65 26.18 -14.21
N THR A 61 6.92 26.02 -14.54
CA THR A 61 7.45 24.90 -15.32
C THR A 61 8.08 23.84 -14.40
N GLY A 62 7.95 22.59 -14.78
CA GLY A 62 8.63 21.44 -14.17
C GLY A 62 9.51 20.71 -15.18
N PRO A 63 10.37 19.79 -14.72
CA PRO A 63 11.23 19.02 -15.63
C PRO A 63 10.40 18.16 -16.57
N GLU A 64 10.72 18.23 -17.87
CA GLU A 64 10.03 17.49 -18.92
C GLU A 64 10.30 15.98 -18.85
N HIS A 65 11.51 15.59 -18.44
CA HIS A 65 12.01 14.21 -18.42
C HIS A 65 12.09 13.61 -17.02
N ILE A 66 11.17 13.98 -16.14
CA ILE A 66 11.17 13.54 -14.73
C ILE A 66 11.18 12.02 -14.57
N LEU A 67 10.62 11.27 -15.51
CA LEU A 67 10.57 9.81 -15.43
C LEU A 67 11.90 9.17 -15.82
N GLU A 68 12.49 9.59 -16.96
CA GLU A 68 13.60 8.91 -17.63
C GLU A 68 14.96 9.60 -17.50
N ALA A 69 15.04 10.78 -16.89
CA ALA A 69 16.32 11.46 -16.71
C ALA A 69 17.34 10.56 -16.00
N GLU A 70 18.55 10.46 -16.55
CA GLU A 70 19.63 9.64 -15.97
C GLU A 70 20.07 10.15 -14.60
N ASP A 71 20.10 11.46 -14.43
CA ASP A 71 20.37 12.12 -13.14
C ASP A 71 19.08 12.68 -12.56
N GLY A 72 18.68 12.17 -11.42
CA GLY A 72 17.52 12.61 -10.66
C GLY A 72 16.16 12.21 -11.21
N GLY A 73 16.08 11.37 -12.24
CA GLY A 73 14.82 10.82 -12.75
C GLY A 73 14.23 9.77 -11.84
N LEU A 74 12.90 9.62 -11.87
CA LEU A 74 12.17 8.66 -11.00
C LEU A 74 12.60 7.22 -11.27
N LEU A 75 12.76 6.82 -12.52
CA LEU A 75 13.18 5.45 -12.86
C LEU A 75 14.60 5.17 -12.35
N ALA A 76 15.53 6.09 -12.55
CA ALA A 76 16.89 5.96 -12.04
C ALA A 76 16.96 5.89 -10.50
N ALA A 77 16.09 6.64 -9.81
CA ALA A 77 16.06 6.67 -8.35
C ALA A 77 15.37 5.46 -7.72
N MET A 78 14.46 4.77 -8.42
CA MET A 78 13.55 3.78 -7.84
C MET A 78 13.66 2.38 -8.44
N SER A 79 14.42 2.18 -9.53
CA SER A 79 14.52 0.91 -10.22
C SER A 79 15.87 0.68 -10.85
N ASP A 80 16.44 -0.50 -10.67
CA ASP A 80 17.66 -0.93 -11.34
C ASP A 80 17.43 -1.29 -12.83
N THR A 81 16.18 -1.50 -13.22
CA THR A 81 15.79 -1.98 -14.56
C THR A 81 14.61 -1.21 -15.14
N GLY A 82 14.50 0.08 -14.80
CA GLY A 82 13.40 0.92 -15.26
C GLY A 82 13.30 0.98 -16.80
N ASP A 83 12.07 0.79 -17.31
CA ASP A 83 11.78 0.84 -18.75
C ASP A 83 10.64 1.81 -19.00
N ILE A 84 10.98 2.97 -19.57
CA ILE A 84 10.02 4.03 -19.86
C ILE A 84 8.90 3.60 -20.81
N ALA A 85 9.18 2.67 -21.74
CA ALA A 85 8.16 2.19 -22.66
C ALA A 85 7.00 1.48 -21.95
N LYS A 86 7.24 0.90 -20.76
CA LYS A 86 6.19 0.26 -19.95
C LYS A 86 5.25 1.26 -19.30
N VAL A 87 5.68 2.51 -19.06
CA VAL A 87 4.88 3.54 -18.40
C VAL A 87 3.67 3.94 -19.25
N SER A 88 3.83 3.98 -20.57
CA SER A 88 2.76 4.37 -21.49
C SER A 88 2.05 3.19 -22.16
N LYS A 89 2.51 1.94 -21.93
CA LYS A 89 1.92 0.75 -22.53
C LYS A 89 0.47 0.57 -22.09
N GLY A 90 -0.42 0.41 -23.05
CA GLY A 90 -1.85 0.13 -22.79
C GLY A 90 -2.66 1.35 -22.31
N LEU A 91 -2.11 2.55 -22.32
CA LEU A 91 -2.86 3.76 -21.96
C LEU A 91 -4.12 3.92 -22.84
N GLY A 92 -5.27 4.08 -22.18
CA GLY A 92 -6.57 4.23 -22.84
C GLY A 92 -7.25 2.92 -23.25
N THR A 93 -6.57 1.77 -23.12
CA THR A 93 -7.13 0.46 -23.49
C THR A 93 -7.05 -0.55 -22.35
N ASP A 94 -6.01 -0.48 -21.54
CA ASP A 94 -5.80 -1.36 -20.38
C ASP A 94 -5.95 -0.55 -19.09
N TRP A 95 -6.90 -0.96 -18.26
CA TRP A 95 -7.25 -0.24 -17.04
C TRP A 95 -6.81 -1.04 -15.82
N GLU A 96 -5.67 -0.70 -15.25
CA GLU A 96 -5.09 -1.37 -14.07
C GLU A 96 -6.05 -1.48 -12.89
N ILE A 97 -7.02 -0.56 -12.78
CA ILE A 97 -8.05 -0.64 -11.74
C ILE A 97 -8.91 -1.91 -11.83
N LEU A 98 -9.02 -2.51 -13.01
CA LEU A 98 -9.75 -3.77 -13.21
C LEU A 98 -8.96 -5.00 -12.74
N HIS A 99 -7.65 -4.84 -12.54
CA HIS A 99 -6.75 -5.88 -12.05
C HIS A 99 -6.47 -5.76 -10.54
N MET A 100 -7.17 -4.84 -9.86
CA MET A 100 -7.00 -4.65 -8.41
C MET A 100 -7.72 -5.72 -7.60
N ASP A 101 -7.02 -6.24 -6.61
CA ASP A 101 -7.62 -7.11 -5.60
C ASP A 101 -8.18 -6.30 -4.42
N MET A 102 -9.35 -6.69 -3.94
CA MET A 102 -9.88 -6.19 -2.68
C MET A 102 -9.30 -6.97 -1.50
N LYS A 103 -8.94 -6.27 -0.44
CA LYS A 103 -8.48 -6.90 0.81
C LYS A 103 -9.68 -7.32 1.66
N PRO A 104 -9.83 -8.61 2.03
CA PRO A 104 -10.88 -9.03 2.96
C PRO A 104 -10.62 -8.59 4.41
N TYR A 105 -9.38 -8.25 4.76
CA TYR A 105 -8.99 -7.80 6.09
C TYR A 105 -8.33 -6.41 6.03
N PRO A 106 -8.58 -5.51 7.01
CA PRO A 106 -8.04 -4.16 7.03
C PRO A 106 -6.59 -4.12 7.55
N CYS A 107 -5.72 -4.96 6.99
CA CYS A 107 -4.31 -5.08 7.40
C CYS A 107 -3.38 -5.35 6.21
N CYS A 108 -2.10 -5.58 6.48
CA CYS A 108 -1.13 -5.97 5.46
C CYS A 108 -1.53 -7.30 4.82
N ARG A 109 -1.47 -7.38 3.48
CA ARG A 109 -1.83 -8.60 2.75
C ARG A 109 -0.98 -9.81 3.14
N SER A 110 0.27 -9.57 3.52
CA SER A 110 1.18 -10.63 3.99
C SER A 110 0.68 -11.36 5.24
N ALA A 111 -0.25 -10.79 6.00
CA ALA A 111 -0.87 -11.41 7.18
C ALA A 111 -2.15 -12.20 6.84
N HIS A 112 -2.75 -12.05 5.65
CA HIS A 112 -4.07 -12.62 5.36
C HIS A 112 -4.09 -14.15 5.45
N CYS A 113 -3.05 -14.84 4.93
CA CYS A 113 -2.98 -16.29 5.02
C CYS A 113 -2.92 -16.78 6.47
N ALA A 114 -2.19 -16.06 7.34
CA ALA A 114 -2.13 -16.39 8.76
C ALA A 114 -3.49 -16.17 9.45
N ILE A 115 -4.22 -15.12 9.07
CA ILE A 115 -5.57 -14.85 9.56
C ILE A 115 -6.52 -15.95 9.11
N ASP A 116 -6.51 -16.34 7.83
CA ASP A 116 -7.35 -17.41 7.30
C ASP A 116 -7.10 -18.75 8.02
N CYS A 117 -5.83 -19.10 8.25
CA CYS A 117 -5.45 -20.28 9.00
C CYS A 117 -5.94 -20.21 10.45
N SER A 118 -5.76 -19.05 11.10
CA SER A 118 -6.21 -18.86 12.49
C SER A 118 -7.72 -18.99 12.64
N LEU A 119 -8.50 -18.46 11.69
CA LEU A 119 -9.96 -18.59 11.69
C LEU A 119 -10.39 -20.06 11.55
N LYS A 120 -9.78 -20.80 10.62
CA LYS A 120 -10.06 -22.24 10.44
C LYS A 120 -9.68 -23.07 11.66
N LEU A 121 -8.53 -22.77 12.29
CA LEU A 121 -8.10 -23.44 13.51
C LEU A 121 -9.02 -23.14 14.68
N ARG A 122 -9.45 -21.89 14.83
CA ARG A 122 -10.45 -21.48 15.83
C ARG A 122 -11.72 -22.34 15.71
N ASP A 123 -12.27 -22.43 14.51
CA ASP A 123 -13.50 -23.18 14.27
C ASP A 123 -13.32 -24.68 14.60
N SER A 124 -12.19 -25.27 14.21
CA SER A 124 -11.85 -26.67 14.55
C SER A 124 -11.65 -26.90 16.06
N ILE A 125 -11.11 -25.94 16.79
CA ILE A 125 -10.93 -26.03 18.24
C ILE A 125 -12.30 -25.92 18.93
N LEU A 126 -13.14 -24.96 18.52
CA LEU A 126 -14.48 -24.77 19.06
C LEU A 126 -15.37 -26.02 18.87
N GLU A 127 -15.30 -26.65 17.70
CA GLU A 127 -15.98 -27.91 17.42
C GLU A 127 -15.53 -29.02 18.38
N LYS A 128 -14.23 -29.17 18.64
CA LYS A 128 -13.67 -30.17 19.55
C LYS A 128 -14.03 -29.93 21.01
N ILE A 129 -14.14 -28.69 21.46
CA ILE A 129 -14.56 -28.36 22.83
C ILE A 129 -16.08 -28.33 23.04
N GLY A 130 -16.85 -28.64 21.96
CA GLY A 130 -18.31 -28.95 22.06
C GLY A 130 -19.18 -27.72 22.26
N LYS A 131 -18.92 -26.60 21.56
CA LYS A 131 -19.81 -25.43 21.58
C LYS A 131 -20.18 -24.95 20.18
N GLU A 132 -21.48 -24.72 20.00
CA GLU A 132 -21.99 -23.85 18.95
C GLU A 132 -21.59 -22.38 19.23
N TYR A 133 -21.25 -21.65 18.18
CA TYR A 133 -20.89 -20.24 18.25
C TYR A 133 -22.11 -19.39 18.63
N ASP A 134 -22.15 -18.89 19.86
CA ASP A 134 -23.14 -17.91 20.32
C ASP A 134 -22.45 -16.58 20.65
N HIS A 135 -22.79 -15.53 19.91
CA HIS A 135 -22.25 -14.17 20.12
C HIS A 135 -22.45 -13.63 21.56
N LYS A 136 -23.36 -14.20 22.33
CA LYS A 136 -23.62 -13.77 23.73
C LYS A 136 -22.57 -14.26 24.73
N THR A 137 -21.71 -15.20 24.32
CA THR A 137 -20.69 -15.82 25.20
C THR A 137 -19.26 -15.57 24.73
N LEU A 138 -19.05 -14.50 23.96
CA LEU A 138 -17.77 -14.22 23.30
C LEU A 138 -16.57 -14.17 24.27
N GLU A 139 -16.76 -13.70 25.47
CA GLU A 139 -15.71 -13.56 26.49
C GLU A 139 -15.34 -14.92 27.12
N GLU A 140 -16.31 -15.78 27.36
CA GLU A 140 -16.07 -17.15 27.82
C GLU A 140 -15.39 -18.01 26.74
N GLU A 141 -15.79 -17.84 25.48
CA GLU A 141 -15.16 -18.52 24.35
C GLU A 141 -13.71 -18.10 24.16
N ARG A 142 -13.41 -16.80 24.24
CA ARG A 142 -12.05 -16.27 24.22
C ARG A 142 -11.20 -16.88 25.33
N LYS A 143 -11.72 -16.94 26.55
CA LYS A 143 -11.01 -17.52 27.69
C LYS A 143 -10.67 -18.99 27.43
N ARG A 144 -11.65 -19.79 27.02
CA ARG A 144 -11.46 -21.22 26.73
C ARG A 144 -10.51 -21.48 25.57
N LEU A 145 -10.59 -20.68 24.50
CA LEU A 145 -9.64 -20.75 23.40
C LEU A 145 -8.22 -20.43 23.89
N THR A 146 -8.07 -19.40 24.69
CA THR A 146 -6.76 -19.01 25.24
C THR A 146 -6.18 -20.10 26.15
N GLU A 147 -7.02 -20.75 26.98
CA GLU A 147 -6.60 -21.84 27.85
C GLU A 147 -6.26 -23.14 27.07
N ALA A 148 -6.87 -23.35 25.90
CA ALA A 148 -6.63 -24.51 25.03
C ALA A 148 -5.35 -24.36 24.16
N ILE A 149 -4.91 -23.13 23.91
CA ILE A 149 -3.75 -22.85 23.06
C ILE A 149 -2.49 -22.82 23.92
N ARG A 150 -1.54 -23.73 23.65
CA ARG A 150 -0.24 -23.79 24.35
C ARG A 150 0.83 -23.03 23.61
N GLU A 151 0.79 -23.07 22.28
CA GLU A 151 1.80 -22.47 21.40
C GLU A 151 1.15 -22.12 20.07
N ILE A 152 1.60 -21.02 19.46
CA ILE A 152 1.21 -20.60 18.12
C ILE A 152 2.47 -20.51 17.28
N GLU A 153 2.61 -21.39 16.29
CA GLU A 153 3.68 -21.34 15.29
C GLU A 153 3.11 -20.85 13.96
N ILE A 154 3.66 -19.76 13.42
CA ILE A 154 3.27 -19.21 12.11
C ILE A 154 4.44 -19.37 11.14
N LYS A 155 4.30 -20.25 10.16
CA LYS A 155 5.24 -20.42 9.05
C LYS A 155 4.80 -19.54 7.89
N THR A 156 5.61 -18.55 7.55
CA THR A 156 5.32 -17.61 6.48
C THR A 156 6.58 -17.36 5.65
N TYR A 157 6.43 -16.66 4.51
CA TYR A 157 7.56 -16.27 3.67
C TYR A 157 8.32 -15.08 4.28
N GLU A 158 9.57 -14.90 3.88
CA GLU A 158 10.50 -13.92 4.49
C GLU A 158 9.95 -12.49 4.52
N VAL A 159 9.35 -12.04 3.42
CA VAL A 159 8.75 -10.68 3.35
C VAL A 159 7.57 -10.55 4.32
N GLY A 160 6.73 -11.59 4.43
CA GLY A 160 5.61 -11.64 5.38
C GLY A 160 6.11 -11.54 6.81
N PHE A 161 7.16 -12.27 7.15
CA PHE A 161 7.80 -12.20 8.47
C PHE A 161 8.34 -10.79 8.75
N LYS A 162 9.13 -10.22 7.83
CA LYS A 162 9.72 -8.88 8.00
C LYS A 162 8.68 -7.76 8.15
N GLN A 163 7.53 -7.90 7.49
CA GLN A 163 6.49 -6.86 7.49
C GLN A 163 5.47 -6.98 8.62
N CYS A 164 5.25 -8.18 9.15
CA CYS A 164 4.14 -8.47 10.05
C CYS A 164 4.58 -8.96 11.44
N SER A 165 5.84 -9.37 11.62
CA SER A 165 6.35 -9.74 12.94
C SER A 165 6.64 -8.49 13.77
N VAL A 166 6.13 -8.46 14.99
CA VAL A 166 6.60 -7.50 16.01
C VAL A 166 7.99 -7.96 16.43
N ARG A 167 8.97 -7.09 16.33
CA ARG A 167 10.27 -7.30 16.95
C ARG A 167 10.14 -6.76 18.35
N ASP A 168 10.24 -7.65 19.34
CA ASP A 168 10.43 -7.21 20.71
C ASP A 168 11.69 -6.35 20.75
N GLY A 169 11.52 -5.08 21.14
CA GLY A 169 12.58 -4.11 21.30
C GLY A 169 13.41 -4.41 22.55
#